data_0abdce181c857b47bb3615e36fe1e49f
#
_entry.id   0abdce181c857b47bb3615e36fe1e49f
#
_cell.length_a   1.000
_cell.length_b   1.000
_cell.length_c   1.000
_cell.angle_alpha   90.00
_cell.angle_beta   90.00
_cell.angle_gamma   90.00
#
_symmetry.space_group_name_H-M   'P 1'
#
loop_
_entity.id
_entity.type
_entity.pdbx_description
1 polymer ?
#
loop_
_entity_poly.entity_id
_entity_poly.type
_entity_poly.pdbx_seq_one_letter_code
_entity_poly.pdbx_strand_id
1 'polypeptide(L)'
;MLNYYSTKRKKKTLATYGAMMKGYIKNNMPNQAIDLFYKIENPDKIIIMFVFNACASLGTSEALDLTKKTLEKMPKTFYSDSYILCSVLDALMTCGDVKYAESIYNSSTNKTLPMYGAMMKGNPLILIIKCINRASTS
;
A
#
# COMPACT_ATOMS: atom_id res chain seq x y z
N MET A 1 -27.33 1.11 28.48
CA MET A 1 -26.78 0.05 27.65
C MET A 1 -26.77 0.40 26.14
N LEU A 2 -27.92 0.80 25.63
CA LEU A 2 -27.98 1.23 24.21
C LEU A 2 -27.06 2.40 23.92
N ASN A 3 -26.94 3.36 24.85
CA ASN A 3 -26.06 4.51 24.67
C ASN A 3 -24.60 4.12 24.65
N TYR A 4 -24.21 3.08 25.41
CA TYR A 4 -22.85 2.59 25.41
C TYR A 4 -22.45 2.05 24.02
N TYR A 5 -23.28 1.20 23.45
CA TYR A 5 -23.01 0.64 22.12
C TYR A 5 -23.07 1.70 21.04
N SER A 6 -24.01 2.61 21.13
CA SER A 6 -24.15 3.72 20.19
C SER A 6 -22.92 4.61 20.21
N THR A 7 -22.43 4.97 21.40
CA THR A 7 -21.23 5.78 21.57
C THR A 7 -20.01 5.06 21.03
N LYS A 8 -19.91 3.75 21.28
CA LYS A 8 -18.79 2.94 20.81
C LYS A 8 -18.76 2.84 19.29
N ARG A 9 -19.92 2.78 18.65
CA ARG A 9 -20.01 2.79 17.18
C ARG A 9 -19.55 4.11 16.59
N LYS A 10 -19.91 5.22 17.22
CA LYS A 10 -19.54 6.56 16.78
C LYS A 10 -18.05 6.83 16.94
N LYS A 11 -17.43 6.20 17.95
CA LYS A 11 -16.01 6.38 18.26
C LYS A 11 -15.20 5.15 17.87
N LYS A 12 -15.32 4.70 16.62
CA LYS A 12 -14.48 3.62 16.13
C LYS A 12 -13.03 4.06 16.17
N THR A 13 -12.18 3.22 16.76
CA THR A 13 -10.75 3.51 16.83
C THR A 13 -10.07 3.21 15.51
N LEU A 14 -8.88 3.75 15.31
CA LEU A 14 -8.08 3.42 14.13
C LEU A 14 -7.82 1.92 14.05
N ALA A 15 -7.62 1.27 15.20
CA ALA A 15 -7.42 -0.19 15.25
C ALA A 15 -8.64 -0.94 14.70
N THR A 16 -9.85 -0.47 15.05
CA THR A 16 -11.08 -1.08 14.55
C THR A 16 -11.20 -0.90 13.03
N TYR A 17 -10.96 0.30 12.54
CA TYR A 17 -10.98 0.55 11.09
C TYR A 17 -9.94 -0.30 10.37
N GLY A 18 -8.74 -0.40 10.93
CA GLY A 18 -7.67 -1.22 10.36
C GLY A 18 -8.06 -2.68 10.27
N ALA A 19 -8.66 -3.22 11.33
CA ALA A 19 -9.12 -4.61 11.34
C ALA A 19 -10.19 -4.84 10.28
N MET A 20 -11.12 -3.92 10.12
CA MET A 20 -12.18 -4.01 9.11
C MET A 20 -11.59 -3.94 7.69
N MET A 21 -10.68 -3.01 7.45
CA MET A 21 -10.02 -2.88 6.16
C MET A 21 -9.25 -4.15 5.79
N LYS A 22 -8.51 -4.68 6.75
CA LYS A 22 -7.77 -5.93 6.55
C LYS A 22 -8.72 -7.08 6.19
N GLY A 23 -9.85 -7.18 6.88
CA GLY A 23 -10.85 -8.18 6.61
C GLY A 23 -11.44 -8.07 5.21
N TYR A 24 -11.77 -6.85 4.80
CA TYR A 24 -12.30 -6.62 3.46
C TYR A 24 -11.27 -6.98 2.38
N ILE A 25 -10.02 -6.60 2.57
CA ILE A 25 -8.96 -6.91 1.61
C ILE A 25 -8.78 -8.43 1.49
N LYS A 26 -8.75 -9.13 2.63
CA LYS A 26 -8.61 -10.59 2.65
C LYS A 26 -9.77 -11.30 1.97
N ASN A 27 -10.96 -10.72 2.05
CA ASN A 27 -12.15 -11.31 1.44
C ASN A 27 -12.42 -10.79 0.03
N ASN A 28 -11.40 -10.21 -0.58
CA ASN A 28 -11.45 -9.73 -1.96
C ASN A 28 -12.49 -8.63 -2.16
N MET A 29 -12.57 -7.72 -1.18
CA MET A 29 -13.51 -6.60 -1.18
C MET A 29 -12.76 -5.27 -0.97
N PRO A 30 -11.76 -4.96 -1.84
CA PRO A 30 -10.91 -3.79 -1.63
C PRO A 30 -11.65 -2.46 -1.72
N ASN A 31 -12.73 -2.39 -2.51
CA ASN A 31 -13.52 -1.17 -2.62
C ASN A 31 -14.13 -0.76 -1.28
N GLN A 32 -14.57 -1.74 -0.49
CA GLN A 32 -15.15 -1.46 0.83
C GLN A 32 -14.07 -0.99 1.80
N ALA A 33 -12.86 -1.51 1.68
CA ALA A 33 -11.74 -1.02 2.48
C ALA A 33 -11.45 0.45 2.17
N ILE A 34 -11.48 0.83 0.90
CA ILE A 34 -11.25 2.21 0.47
C ILE A 34 -12.38 3.13 0.97
N ASP A 35 -13.62 2.66 0.94
CA ASP A 35 -14.75 3.43 1.47
C ASP A 35 -14.56 3.73 2.97
N LEU A 36 -14.04 2.77 3.72
CA LEU A 36 -13.72 3.00 5.13
C LEU A 36 -12.61 4.04 5.29
N PHE A 37 -11.60 3.98 4.44
CA PHE A 37 -10.49 4.94 4.48
C PHE A 37 -10.99 6.38 4.37
N TYR A 38 -11.95 6.64 3.49
CA TYR A 38 -12.48 7.99 3.31
C TYR A 38 -13.22 8.52 4.54
N LYS A 39 -13.60 7.64 5.47
CA LYS A 39 -14.26 8.04 6.73
C LYS A 39 -13.26 8.37 7.83
N ILE A 40 -11.98 8.13 7.61
CA ILE A 40 -10.93 8.32 8.62
C ILE A 40 -10.28 9.67 8.39
N GLU A 41 -10.30 10.53 9.43
CA GLU A 41 -9.73 11.87 9.31
C GLU A 41 -8.22 11.87 9.36
N ASN A 42 -7.65 11.13 10.33
CA ASN A 42 -6.21 11.11 10.53
C ASN A 42 -5.71 9.66 10.47
N PRO A 43 -5.51 9.11 9.27
CA PRO A 43 -5.05 7.74 9.15
C PRO A 43 -3.62 7.59 9.67
N ASP A 44 -3.38 6.50 10.40
CA ASP A 44 -2.04 6.17 10.85
C ASP A 44 -1.31 5.36 9.76
N LYS A 45 -0.08 4.97 10.09
CA LYS A 45 0.79 4.25 9.16
C LYS A 45 0.15 2.93 8.69
N ILE A 46 -0.51 2.21 9.59
CA ILE A 46 -1.13 0.91 9.27
C ILE A 46 -2.31 1.11 8.32
N ILE A 47 -3.14 2.11 8.57
CA ILE A 47 -4.28 2.43 7.69
C ILE A 47 -3.78 2.78 6.29
N ILE A 48 -2.75 3.60 6.20
CA ILE A 48 -2.17 4.01 4.91
C ILE A 48 -1.64 2.78 4.17
N MET A 49 -0.98 1.87 4.88
CA MET A 49 -0.49 0.63 4.28
C MET A 49 -1.64 -0.20 3.70
N PHE A 50 -2.76 -0.30 4.42
CA PHE A 50 -3.92 -1.03 3.93
C PHE A 50 -4.54 -0.37 2.69
N VAL A 51 -4.51 0.96 2.60
CA VAL A 51 -4.97 1.65 1.38
C VAL A 51 -4.14 1.22 0.18
N PHE A 52 -2.83 1.18 0.32
CA PHE A 52 -1.96 0.72 -0.76
C PHE A 52 -2.23 -0.73 -1.12
N ASN A 53 -2.47 -1.58 -0.12
CA ASN A 53 -2.81 -2.98 -0.36
C ASN A 53 -4.13 -3.13 -1.11
N ALA A 54 -5.12 -2.31 -0.76
CA ALA A 54 -6.41 -2.32 -1.45
C ALA A 54 -6.25 -1.84 -2.90
N CYS A 55 -5.45 -0.80 -3.12
CA CYS A 55 -5.16 -0.29 -4.47
C CYS A 55 -4.46 -1.36 -5.31
N ALA A 56 -3.53 -2.10 -4.71
CA ALA A 56 -2.85 -3.21 -5.39
C ALA A 56 -3.84 -4.30 -5.80
N SER A 57 -4.82 -4.59 -4.95
CA SER A 57 -5.85 -5.58 -5.26
C SER A 57 -6.73 -5.14 -6.42
N LEU A 58 -7.01 -3.85 -6.53
CA LEU A 58 -7.87 -3.32 -7.60
C LEU A 58 -7.16 -3.22 -8.94
N GLY A 59 -5.94 -2.70 -8.96
CA GLY A 59 -5.16 -2.55 -10.18
C GLY A 59 -5.79 -1.64 -11.23
N THR A 60 -6.63 -0.68 -10.82
CA THR A 60 -7.34 0.21 -11.74
C THR A 60 -6.67 1.58 -11.80
N SER A 61 -7.08 2.41 -12.78
CA SER A 61 -6.58 3.78 -12.89
C SER A 61 -7.04 4.64 -11.72
N GLU A 62 -8.24 4.42 -11.20
CA GLU A 62 -8.73 5.10 -10.01
C GLU A 62 -7.89 4.74 -8.79
N ALA A 63 -7.52 3.48 -8.67
CA ALA A 63 -6.64 3.03 -7.59
C ALA A 63 -5.26 3.66 -7.71
N LEU A 64 -4.74 3.82 -8.92
CA LEU A 64 -3.47 4.50 -9.16
C LEU A 64 -3.54 5.97 -8.70
N ASP A 65 -4.62 6.66 -9.06
CA ASP A 65 -4.81 8.04 -8.63
C ASP A 65 -4.84 8.17 -7.11
N LEU A 66 -5.55 7.26 -6.45
CA LEU A 66 -5.61 7.24 -4.99
C LEU A 66 -4.23 6.97 -4.39
N THR A 67 -3.48 6.05 -4.97
CA THR A 67 -2.12 5.74 -4.54
C THR A 67 -1.24 6.99 -4.59
N LYS A 68 -1.28 7.71 -5.71
CA LYS A 68 -0.48 8.92 -5.89
C LYS A 68 -0.89 10.03 -4.92
N LYS A 69 -2.18 10.24 -4.74
CA LYS A 69 -2.70 11.22 -3.79
C LYS A 69 -2.28 10.91 -2.37
N THR A 70 -2.35 9.64 -1.99
CA THR A 70 -1.96 9.20 -0.67
C THR A 70 -0.47 9.40 -0.45
N LEU A 71 0.35 9.12 -1.46
CA LEU A 71 1.79 9.36 -1.40
C LEU A 71 2.13 10.83 -1.18
N GLU A 72 1.41 11.73 -1.86
CA GLU A 72 1.64 13.17 -1.70
C GLU A 72 1.33 13.67 -0.30
N LYS A 73 0.29 13.11 0.33
CA LYS A 73 -0.14 13.51 1.66
C LYS A 73 0.61 12.79 2.78
N MET A 74 1.27 11.70 2.46
CA MET A 74 1.96 10.87 3.44
C MET A 74 3.17 11.60 4.02
N PRO A 75 3.39 11.54 5.34
CA PRO A 75 4.59 12.13 5.93
C PRO A 75 5.86 11.53 5.32
N LYS A 76 6.85 12.37 5.09
CA LYS A 76 8.11 11.93 4.46
C LYS A 76 8.84 10.89 5.31
N THR A 77 8.62 10.89 6.61
CA THR A 77 9.22 9.91 7.51
C THR A 77 8.75 8.49 7.20
N PHE A 78 7.57 8.33 6.60
CA PHE A 78 7.05 7.01 6.23
C PHE A 78 7.85 6.37 5.09
N TYR A 79 8.56 7.18 4.29
CA TYR A 79 9.37 6.65 3.20
C TYR A 79 10.58 5.84 3.68
N SER A 80 10.93 5.93 4.96
CA SER A 80 11.99 5.08 5.52
C SER A 80 11.47 3.74 6.04
N ASP A 81 10.16 3.53 6.03
CA ASP A 81 9.54 2.29 6.46
C ASP A 81 9.42 1.34 5.28
N SER A 82 10.18 0.23 5.34
CA SER A 82 10.22 -0.73 4.24
C SER A 82 8.89 -1.44 4.01
N TYR A 83 8.07 -1.60 5.06
CA TYR A 83 6.76 -2.21 4.90
C TYR A 83 5.82 -1.33 4.09
N ILE A 84 5.85 -0.03 4.35
CA ILE A 84 5.04 0.92 3.58
C ILE A 84 5.53 0.98 2.14
N LEU A 85 6.84 1.08 1.95
CA LEU A 85 7.42 1.12 0.60
C LEU A 85 7.08 -0.13 -0.20
N CYS A 86 7.10 -1.30 0.45
CA CYS A 86 6.71 -2.53 -0.21
C CYS A 86 5.26 -2.45 -0.71
N SER A 87 4.36 -1.95 0.12
CA SER A 87 2.95 -1.78 -0.25
C SER A 87 2.77 -0.74 -1.37
N VAL A 88 3.51 0.35 -1.31
CA VAL A 88 3.51 1.39 -2.36
C VAL A 88 3.96 0.80 -3.70
N LEU A 89 5.07 0.08 -3.68
CA LEU A 89 5.61 -0.53 -4.90
C LEU A 89 4.62 -1.54 -5.48
N ASP A 90 4.01 -2.35 -4.62
CA ASP A 90 3.02 -3.32 -5.03
C ASP A 90 1.84 -2.63 -5.72
N ALA A 91 1.33 -1.56 -5.12
CA ALA A 91 0.22 -0.80 -5.70
C ALA A 91 0.60 -0.16 -7.03
N LEU A 92 1.75 0.48 -7.11
CA LEU A 92 2.19 1.14 -8.34
C LEU A 92 2.43 0.15 -9.47
N MET A 93 3.07 -0.98 -9.17
CA MET A 93 3.34 -2.00 -10.19
C MET A 93 2.05 -2.63 -10.68
N THR A 94 1.13 -2.96 -9.77
CA THR A 94 -0.13 -3.58 -10.14
C THR A 94 -1.02 -2.62 -10.92
N CYS A 95 -0.99 -1.33 -10.58
CA CYS A 95 -1.78 -0.32 -11.29
C CYS A 95 -1.11 0.18 -12.58
N GLY A 96 0.11 -0.26 -12.87
CA GLY A 96 0.75 -0.02 -14.15
C GLY A 96 1.74 1.14 -14.21
N ASP A 97 2.02 1.83 -13.11
CA ASP A 97 3.00 2.93 -13.11
C ASP A 97 4.38 2.42 -12.71
N VAL A 98 4.98 1.69 -13.62
CA VAL A 98 6.28 1.04 -13.41
C VAL A 98 7.39 2.06 -13.19
N LYS A 99 7.37 3.15 -13.95
CA LYS A 99 8.42 4.19 -13.87
C LYS A 99 8.45 4.84 -12.48
N TYR A 100 7.30 5.16 -11.95
CA TYR A 100 7.24 5.76 -10.63
C TYR A 100 7.70 4.76 -9.56
N ALA A 101 7.29 3.50 -9.69
CA ALA A 101 7.74 2.45 -8.78
C ALA A 101 9.26 2.29 -8.82
N GLU A 102 9.85 2.28 -10.01
CA GLU A 102 11.30 2.20 -10.16
C GLU A 102 12.00 3.38 -9.51
N SER A 103 11.46 4.58 -9.67
CA SER A 103 12.01 5.79 -9.07
C SER A 103 12.05 5.67 -7.54
N ILE A 104 10.95 5.23 -6.94
CA ILE A 104 10.87 5.05 -5.48
C ILE A 104 11.81 3.94 -5.02
N TYR A 105 11.82 2.83 -5.72
CA TYR A 105 12.69 1.70 -5.40
C TYR A 105 14.17 2.10 -5.44
N ASN A 106 14.57 2.79 -6.52
CA ASN A 106 15.97 3.17 -6.70
C ASN A 106 16.44 4.19 -5.66
N SER A 107 15.56 5.06 -5.20
CA SER A 107 15.90 6.05 -4.17
C SER A 107 15.85 5.48 -2.76
N SER A 108 15.36 4.27 -2.60
CA SER A 108 15.29 3.60 -1.29
C SER A 108 16.67 3.15 -0.85
N THR A 109 17.03 3.44 0.41
CA THR A 109 18.32 3.07 0.98
C THR A 109 18.33 1.64 1.52
N ASN A 110 17.17 1.13 1.90
CA ASN A 110 17.05 -0.20 2.49
C ASN A 110 16.13 -1.06 1.65
N LYS A 111 16.71 -1.77 0.67
CA LYS A 111 15.94 -2.64 -0.22
C LYS A 111 15.79 -4.03 0.40
N THR A 112 14.55 -4.46 0.55
CA THR A 112 14.22 -5.75 1.17
C THR A 112 13.73 -6.75 0.11
N LEU A 113 13.72 -8.03 0.49
CA LEU A 113 13.20 -9.07 -0.41
C LEU A 113 11.73 -8.85 -0.78
N PRO A 114 10.84 -8.48 0.16
CA PRO A 114 9.47 -8.15 -0.24
C PRO A 114 9.36 -7.02 -1.24
N MET A 115 10.26 -6.04 -1.19
CA MET A 115 10.29 -4.95 -2.17
C MET A 115 10.67 -5.48 -3.56
N TYR A 116 11.64 -6.38 -3.62
CA TYR A 116 11.95 -7.06 -4.89
C TYR A 116 10.76 -7.81 -5.43
N GLY A 117 10.07 -8.54 -4.54
CA GLY A 117 8.87 -9.28 -4.93
C GLY A 117 7.79 -8.39 -5.49
N ALA A 118 7.56 -7.23 -4.89
CA ALA A 118 6.59 -6.25 -5.38
C ALA A 118 6.97 -5.74 -6.77
N MET A 119 8.25 -5.44 -6.98
CA MET A 119 8.75 -4.97 -8.29
C MET A 119 8.63 -6.03 -9.37
N MET A 120 8.69 -7.32 -9.00
CA MET A 120 8.57 -8.41 -9.96
C MET A 120 7.15 -8.58 -10.52
N LYS A 121 6.15 -8.10 -9.82
CA LYS A 121 4.75 -8.29 -10.24
C LYS A 121 4.43 -7.59 -11.56
N GLY A 122 5.05 -6.45 -11.82
CA GLY A 122 4.76 -5.68 -13.03
C GLY A 122 5.48 -6.20 -14.27
N ASN A 123 6.71 -6.66 -14.12
CA ASN A 123 7.49 -7.17 -15.26
C ASN A 123 8.52 -8.19 -14.78
N PRO A 124 8.10 -9.45 -14.57
CA PRO A 124 8.98 -10.47 -14.00
C PRO A 124 10.26 -10.69 -14.81
N LEU A 125 10.17 -10.60 -16.14
CA LEU A 125 11.31 -10.90 -17.01
C LEU A 125 12.44 -9.89 -16.83
N ILE A 126 12.11 -8.61 -16.85
CA ILE A 126 13.10 -7.55 -16.67
C ILE A 126 13.76 -7.65 -15.29
N LEU A 127 12.97 -7.95 -14.26
CA LEU A 127 13.48 -8.06 -12.91
C LEU A 127 14.35 -9.28 -12.70
N ILE A 128 14.04 -10.40 -13.35
CA ILE A 128 14.90 -11.57 -13.34
C ILE A 128 16.25 -11.23 -13.97
N ILE A 129 16.26 -10.53 -15.09
CA ILE A 129 17.48 -10.10 -15.76
C ILE A 129 18.29 -9.17 -14.85
N LYS A 130 17.64 -8.20 -14.23
CA LYS A 130 18.31 -7.27 -13.32
C LYS A 130 18.92 -8.00 -12.11
N CYS A 131 18.22 -8.98 -11.57
CA CYS A 131 18.70 -9.79 -10.46
C CYS A 131 19.94 -10.61 -10.87
N ILE A 132 19.91 -11.21 -12.06
CA ILE A 132 21.05 -11.98 -12.59
C ILE A 132 22.26 -11.06 -12.76
N ASN A 133 22.09 -9.91 -13.40
CA ASN A 133 23.16 -8.95 -13.60
C ASN A 133 23.75 -8.48 -12.28
N ARG A 134 22.91 -8.24 -11.30
CA ARG A 134 23.36 -7.81 -9.96
C ARG A 134 24.16 -8.91 -9.27
N ALA A 135 23.73 -10.15 -9.38
CA ALA A 135 24.44 -11.28 -8.80
C ALA A 135 25.81 -11.47 -9.44
N SER A 136 25.92 -11.23 -10.75
CA SER A 136 27.20 -11.38 -11.44
C SER A 136 28.17 -10.23 -11.20
N THR A 137 27.68 -9.07 -10.72
CA THR A 137 28.56 -7.92 -10.41
C THR A 137 28.98 -7.89 -8.93
N SER A 138 28.38 -8.72 -8.12
CA SER A 138 28.74 -8.81 -6.70
C SER A 138 29.75 -9.91 -6.48
#